data_9e993d27c74947f0a7f76195605957a4
#
_entry.id   9e993d27c74947f0a7f76195605957a4
#
_cell.length_a   1.000
_cell.length_b   1.000
_cell.length_c   1.000
_cell.angle_alpha   90.00
_cell.angle_beta   90.00
_cell.angle_gamma   90.00
#
_symmetry.space_group_name_H-M   'P 1'
#
loop_
_entity.id
_entity.type
_entity.pdbx_description
1 polymer ?
#
loop_
_entity_poly.entity_id
_entity_poly.type
_entity_poly.pdbx_seq_one_letter_code
_entity_poly.pdbx_strand_id
1 'polypeptide(L)'
;MSYKQMTGNIISATKVEPAGPFEDSAASGVWNLQDQYDYRRGANWPETGNAAPIGLFFANSATIIDKFNMATQSDTVDFGDFSSGVMVNSFSVGSTTRAVCERGNSNEATDLEYWAFSTGGNGTDFGDLSVARYGGKGANNETRGLFIAGYDSSNIGNTIDYITIASTGNATDFGDTSIVKYLLGSSQSDTRATSNGGYTSSFATSNVIDYVTIASTGDASDFGDLTVARYECTGQSNRTRGITAGGGPSAKNEIDYFTIASTGNATDFGNLQAGRADIGSCASTTQLFMAVIASVSKEIQVITIATTGNSTDWADIAGFNSTKNGTSNAHGGVAA
;
A
#
# COMPACT_ATOMS: atom_id res chain seq x y z
N MET A 1 -11.22 21.99 -37.74
CA MET A 1 -9.84 21.45 -37.62
C MET A 1 -9.92 20.09 -36.98
N SER A 2 -9.45 19.08 -37.67
CA SER A 2 -9.47 17.70 -37.17
C SER A 2 -8.24 17.45 -36.32
N TYR A 3 -8.40 17.20 -35.02
CA TYR A 3 -7.29 16.80 -34.16
C TYR A 3 -7.07 15.29 -34.30
N LYS A 4 -5.94 14.91 -34.89
CA LYS A 4 -5.47 13.52 -34.85
C LYS A 4 -4.75 13.25 -33.56
N GLN A 5 -5.36 12.50 -32.65
CA GLN A 5 -4.64 11.93 -31.52
C GLN A 5 -4.12 10.56 -31.95
N MET A 6 -2.83 10.45 -32.19
CA MET A 6 -2.18 9.19 -32.53
C MET A 6 -1.79 8.45 -31.25
N THR A 7 -2.55 7.46 -30.88
CA THR A 7 -2.06 6.38 -30.01
C THR A 7 -2.09 5.11 -30.84
N GLY A 8 -0.96 4.73 -31.40
CA GLY A 8 -0.55 3.43 -31.93
C GLY A 8 -1.52 2.51 -32.71
N ASN A 9 -2.82 2.79 -32.75
CA ASN A 9 -3.82 1.99 -33.43
C ASN A 9 -4.57 2.82 -34.47
N ILE A 10 -5.04 2.15 -35.51
CA ILE A 10 -5.80 2.75 -36.61
C ILE A 10 -7.01 3.49 -36.04
N ILE A 11 -7.03 4.80 -36.24
CA ILE A 11 -8.13 5.65 -35.81
C ILE A 11 -9.28 5.45 -36.79
N SER A 12 -10.38 4.89 -36.32
CA SER A 12 -11.65 4.89 -37.07
C SER A 12 -12.15 6.33 -37.18
N ALA A 13 -12.62 6.72 -38.37
CA ALA A 13 -13.27 8.03 -38.56
C ALA A 13 -14.61 8.12 -37.82
N THR A 14 -15.20 7.00 -37.45
CA THR A 14 -16.50 6.91 -36.77
C THR A 14 -16.29 6.67 -35.27
N LYS A 15 -16.95 7.50 -34.46
CA LYS A 15 -17.04 7.33 -33.02
C LYS A 15 -17.75 6.02 -32.67
N VAL A 16 -17.14 5.22 -31.80
CA VAL A 16 -17.76 4.01 -31.26
C VAL A 16 -18.05 4.30 -29.77
N GLU A 17 -19.31 4.31 -29.41
CA GLU A 17 -19.73 4.56 -28.03
C GLU A 17 -19.32 3.39 -27.14
N PRO A 18 -18.76 3.66 -25.95
CA PRO A 18 -18.42 2.61 -25.00
C PRO A 18 -19.67 1.86 -24.56
N ALA A 19 -19.57 0.54 -24.52
CA ALA A 19 -20.61 -0.32 -23.93
C ALA A 19 -20.15 -0.76 -22.54
N GLY A 20 -21.06 -0.75 -21.57
CA GLY A 20 -20.72 -1.24 -20.21
C GLY A 20 -20.45 -2.75 -20.18
N PRO A 21 -19.67 -3.22 -19.21
CA PRO A 21 -19.03 -2.45 -18.15
C PRO A 21 -17.92 -1.53 -18.69
N PHE A 22 -17.93 -0.27 -18.28
CA PHE A 22 -17.08 0.76 -18.87
C PHE A 22 -15.60 0.63 -18.45
N GLU A 23 -15.30 -0.07 -17.39
CA GLU A 23 -13.95 -0.31 -16.88
C GLU A 23 -13.10 -1.12 -17.87
N ASP A 24 -13.72 -2.02 -18.62
CA ASP A 24 -13.03 -2.91 -19.57
C ASP A 24 -13.33 -2.57 -21.05
N SER A 25 -14.04 -1.47 -21.31
CA SER A 25 -14.42 -1.09 -22.65
C SER A 25 -13.45 -0.09 -23.29
N ALA A 26 -13.54 0.10 -24.60
CA ALA A 26 -12.75 1.06 -25.33
C ALA A 26 -13.64 2.07 -26.05
N ALA A 27 -13.30 3.34 -25.95
CA ALA A 27 -13.91 4.41 -26.74
C ALA A 27 -13.07 4.66 -28.00
N SER A 28 -13.20 3.83 -29.01
CA SER A 28 -12.45 3.98 -30.26
C SER A 28 -13.09 5.05 -31.16
N GLY A 29 -12.29 5.60 -32.08
CA GLY A 29 -12.72 6.63 -33.02
C GLY A 29 -12.28 8.04 -32.62
N VAL A 30 -12.85 9.04 -33.30
CA VAL A 30 -12.55 10.47 -33.06
C VAL A 30 -13.66 11.09 -32.21
N TRP A 31 -13.30 11.55 -31.03
CA TRP A 31 -14.21 12.16 -30.07
C TRP A 31 -13.91 13.65 -29.94
N ASN A 32 -14.95 14.49 -29.92
CA ASN A 32 -14.77 15.90 -29.55
C ASN A 32 -14.68 16.05 -28.02
N LEU A 33 -14.17 17.18 -27.57
CA LEU A 33 -13.99 17.43 -26.12
C LEU A 33 -15.30 17.48 -25.34
N GLN A 34 -16.39 17.94 -25.96
CA GLN A 34 -17.69 18.02 -25.30
C GLN A 34 -18.27 16.61 -25.07
N ASP A 35 -18.21 15.75 -26.09
CA ASP A 35 -18.65 14.37 -25.96
C ASP A 35 -17.83 13.63 -24.87
N GLN A 36 -16.49 13.79 -24.89
CA GLN A 36 -15.63 13.20 -23.86
C GLN A 36 -16.01 13.69 -22.45
N TYR A 37 -16.27 14.98 -22.29
CA TYR A 37 -16.66 15.56 -21.02
C TYR A 37 -18.01 15.02 -20.54
N ASP A 38 -19.00 14.95 -21.43
CA ASP A 38 -20.35 14.48 -21.10
C ASP A 38 -20.37 12.99 -20.73
N TYR A 39 -19.59 12.15 -21.46
CA TYR A 39 -19.45 10.74 -21.14
C TYR A 39 -18.69 10.51 -19.82
N ARG A 40 -17.64 11.28 -19.54
CA ARG A 40 -16.93 11.22 -18.24
C ARG A 40 -17.83 11.65 -17.10
N ARG A 41 -18.58 12.74 -17.28
CA ARG A 41 -19.52 13.23 -16.27
C ARG A 41 -20.66 12.25 -15.98
N GLY A 42 -21.05 11.48 -16.99
CA GLY A 42 -22.03 10.41 -16.86
C GLY A 42 -21.48 9.08 -16.37
N ALA A 43 -20.20 9.01 -16.02
CA ALA A 43 -19.48 7.77 -15.71
C ALA A 43 -19.56 6.70 -16.83
N ASN A 44 -19.69 7.13 -18.08
CA ASN A 44 -19.85 6.27 -19.25
C ASN A 44 -18.58 6.28 -20.16
N TRP A 45 -17.52 6.97 -19.71
CA TRP A 45 -16.25 6.96 -20.45
C TRP A 45 -15.38 5.81 -19.93
N PRO A 46 -14.76 5.00 -20.82
CA PRO A 46 -13.81 4.00 -20.38
C PRO A 46 -12.66 4.67 -19.64
N GLU A 47 -12.44 4.32 -18.43
CA GLU A 47 -11.23 4.69 -17.69
C GLU A 47 -10.11 3.77 -18.18
N THR A 48 -9.37 4.23 -19.21
CA THR A 48 -8.21 3.49 -19.67
C THR A 48 -7.19 3.42 -18.57
N GLY A 49 -7.07 2.26 -17.95
CA GLY A 49 -6.05 1.95 -16.97
C GLY A 49 -6.51 1.74 -15.54
N ASN A 50 -7.78 1.93 -15.19
CA ASN A 50 -8.28 1.44 -13.92
C ASN A 50 -8.80 0.01 -14.08
N ALA A 51 -7.91 -0.96 -14.03
CA ALA A 51 -8.29 -2.25 -13.48
C ALA A 51 -9.01 -1.98 -12.16
N ALA A 52 -10.09 -2.71 -11.87
CA ALA A 52 -10.81 -2.57 -10.62
C ALA A 52 -9.82 -2.43 -9.46
N PRO A 53 -10.01 -1.50 -8.52
CA PRO A 53 -9.04 -1.29 -7.46
C PRO A 53 -8.92 -2.56 -6.63
N ILE A 54 -7.77 -3.22 -6.76
CA ILE A 54 -7.46 -4.51 -6.10
C ILE A 54 -6.62 -4.24 -4.87
N GLY A 55 -7.10 -4.71 -3.72
CA GLY A 55 -6.32 -4.85 -2.51
C GLY A 55 -5.74 -6.25 -2.39
N LEU A 56 -4.49 -6.35 -1.98
CA LEU A 56 -3.82 -7.60 -1.62
C LEU A 56 -3.50 -7.62 -0.13
N PHE A 57 -3.74 -8.75 0.49
CA PHE A 57 -3.22 -9.08 1.82
C PHE A 57 -2.28 -10.27 1.72
N PHE A 58 -1.12 -10.15 2.34
CA PHE A 58 -0.10 -11.19 2.41
C PHE A 58 -0.21 -11.89 3.76
N ALA A 59 -0.38 -13.20 3.74
CA ALA A 59 -0.45 -13.99 4.97
C ALA A 59 0.84 -13.86 5.79
N ASN A 60 0.71 -13.84 7.11
CA ASN A 60 1.86 -13.97 8.00
C ASN A 60 1.93 -15.45 8.47
N SER A 61 3.07 -16.08 8.32
CA SER A 61 3.31 -17.51 8.58
C SER A 61 2.68 -18.49 7.57
N ALA A 62 2.46 -18.04 6.33
CA ALA A 62 2.04 -18.86 5.19
C ALA A 62 2.55 -18.26 3.87
N THR A 63 2.35 -18.95 2.76
CA THR A 63 2.69 -18.45 1.41
C THR A 63 1.55 -17.68 0.75
N ILE A 64 0.35 -17.78 1.28
CA ILE A 64 -0.92 -17.35 0.68
C ILE A 64 -1.00 -15.83 0.51
N ILE A 65 -1.50 -15.40 -0.64
CA ILE A 65 -1.86 -14.03 -0.93
C ILE A 65 -3.34 -14.00 -1.33
N ASP A 66 -4.13 -13.24 -0.61
CA ASP A 66 -5.53 -13.02 -0.93
C ASP A 66 -5.73 -11.66 -1.58
N LYS A 67 -6.70 -11.58 -2.50
CA LYS A 67 -7.17 -10.33 -3.12
C LYS A 67 -8.64 -10.08 -2.84
N PHE A 68 -9.03 -8.83 -2.95
CA PHE A 68 -10.43 -8.41 -3.01
C PHE A 68 -10.58 -7.15 -3.87
N ASN A 69 -11.81 -6.91 -4.35
CA ASN A 69 -12.14 -5.68 -5.06
C ASN A 69 -12.50 -4.59 -4.03
N MET A 70 -11.74 -3.50 -4.02
CA MET A 70 -11.97 -2.40 -3.06
C MET A 70 -13.17 -1.50 -3.42
N ALA A 71 -13.78 -1.65 -4.61
CA ALA A 71 -14.97 -0.91 -5.00
C ALA A 71 -16.27 -1.66 -4.68
N THR A 72 -16.20 -2.97 -4.48
CA THR A 72 -17.38 -3.81 -4.22
C THR A 72 -17.15 -4.64 -2.97
N GLN A 73 -18.08 -4.56 -2.02
CA GLN A 73 -18.00 -5.34 -0.78
C GLN A 73 -18.09 -6.84 -1.09
N SER A 74 -16.99 -7.55 -0.80
CA SER A 74 -16.87 -9.00 -0.96
C SER A 74 -15.75 -9.54 -0.10
N ASP A 75 -15.86 -10.81 0.28
CA ASP A 75 -14.78 -11.52 0.95
C ASP A 75 -13.55 -11.64 0.05
N THR A 76 -12.40 -11.88 0.67
CA THR A 76 -11.18 -12.14 -0.09
C THR A 76 -11.26 -13.47 -0.84
N VAL A 77 -10.54 -13.52 -1.94
CA VAL A 77 -10.33 -14.74 -2.71
C VAL A 77 -8.84 -14.96 -2.96
N ASP A 78 -8.45 -16.18 -3.20
CA ASP A 78 -7.07 -16.53 -3.54
C ASP A 78 -6.56 -15.72 -4.73
N PHE A 79 -5.36 -15.17 -4.60
CA PHE A 79 -4.65 -14.45 -5.66
C PHE A 79 -3.43 -15.23 -6.15
N GLY A 80 -2.81 -15.99 -5.27
CA GLY A 80 -1.61 -16.78 -5.53
C GLY A 80 -0.73 -16.93 -4.30
N ASP A 81 0.48 -17.40 -4.52
CA ASP A 81 1.42 -17.73 -3.46
C ASP A 81 2.79 -17.09 -3.68
N PHE A 82 3.57 -16.97 -2.60
CA PHE A 82 5.03 -16.83 -2.74
C PHE A 82 5.61 -18.11 -3.33
N SER A 83 6.67 -17.97 -4.11
CA SER A 83 7.31 -19.08 -4.83
C SER A 83 7.87 -20.14 -3.88
N SER A 84 8.29 -19.74 -2.68
CA SER A 84 8.84 -20.64 -1.65
C SER A 84 8.87 -19.98 -0.28
N GLY A 85 8.91 -20.82 0.77
CA GLY A 85 9.11 -20.37 2.14
C GLY A 85 7.87 -19.78 2.80
N VAL A 86 7.96 -19.45 4.07
CA VAL A 86 6.90 -18.88 4.89
C VAL A 86 7.24 -17.44 5.17
N MET A 87 6.29 -16.53 4.94
CA MET A 87 6.46 -15.09 5.25
C MET A 87 6.38 -14.82 6.75
N VAL A 88 7.24 -13.96 7.25
CA VAL A 88 7.14 -13.45 8.62
C VAL A 88 7.46 -11.96 8.62
N ASN A 89 6.48 -11.13 8.99
CA ASN A 89 6.64 -9.68 9.04
C ASN A 89 7.15 -9.07 7.71
N SER A 90 6.60 -9.56 6.59
CA SER A 90 6.88 -9.05 5.25
C SER A 90 6.45 -7.60 5.07
N PHE A 91 6.97 -6.92 4.07
CA PHE A 91 6.55 -5.57 3.69
C PHE A 91 6.57 -5.39 2.16
N SER A 92 5.63 -4.60 1.66
CA SER A 92 5.34 -4.55 0.23
C SER A 92 5.15 -3.13 -0.29
N VAL A 93 5.34 -3.00 -1.60
CA VAL A 93 5.06 -1.80 -2.40
C VAL A 93 4.24 -2.21 -3.63
N GLY A 94 3.55 -1.26 -4.26
CA GLY A 94 2.75 -1.57 -5.44
C GLY A 94 2.54 -0.36 -6.35
N SER A 95 2.65 -0.58 -7.66
CA SER A 95 2.21 0.35 -8.70
C SER A 95 0.78 0.03 -9.14
N THR A 96 0.25 0.72 -10.13
CA THR A 96 -1.04 0.38 -10.75
C THR A 96 -1.07 -1.01 -11.38
N THR A 97 0.09 -1.59 -11.72
CA THR A 97 0.19 -2.86 -12.46
C THR A 97 0.86 -4.00 -11.69
N ARG A 98 1.72 -3.69 -10.72
CA ARG A 98 2.60 -4.66 -10.08
C ARG A 98 2.69 -4.46 -8.58
N ALA A 99 2.57 -5.54 -7.82
CA ALA A 99 2.94 -5.62 -6.41
C ALA A 99 4.35 -6.21 -6.29
N VAL A 100 5.18 -5.68 -5.41
CA VAL A 100 6.48 -6.25 -5.02
C VAL A 100 6.51 -6.38 -3.52
N CYS A 101 6.91 -7.54 -3.03
CA CYS A 101 6.94 -7.83 -1.59
C CYS A 101 8.29 -8.44 -1.20
N GLU A 102 8.83 -7.96 -0.11
CA GLU A 102 9.90 -8.61 0.62
C GLU A 102 9.30 -9.75 1.43
N ARG A 103 9.91 -10.91 1.39
CA ARG A 103 9.36 -12.13 1.96
C ARG A 103 9.25 -12.09 3.48
N GLY A 104 10.08 -11.33 4.16
CA GLY A 104 10.21 -11.34 5.61
C GLY A 104 10.54 -12.75 6.10
N ASN A 105 11.69 -12.94 6.64
CA ASN A 105 12.01 -14.21 7.29
C ASN A 105 12.97 -13.93 8.44
N SER A 106 12.70 -14.52 9.59
CA SER A 106 13.61 -14.50 10.74
C SER A 106 15.01 -15.06 10.44
N ASN A 107 15.21 -15.65 9.25
CA ASN A 107 16.48 -16.19 8.76
C ASN A 107 17.17 -15.31 7.71
N GLU A 108 16.90 -14.01 7.71
CA GLU A 108 17.65 -13.03 6.92
C GLU A 108 17.53 -13.22 5.40
N ALA A 109 16.31 -13.20 4.88
CA ALA A 109 16.11 -13.16 3.44
C ALA A 109 16.26 -11.73 2.91
N THR A 110 16.89 -11.60 1.73
CA THR A 110 16.91 -10.38 0.94
C THR A 110 15.87 -10.40 -0.17
N ASP A 111 15.28 -11.58 -0.42
CA ASP A 111 14.49 -11.88 -1.61
C ASP A 111 13.27 -10.95 -1.76
N LEU A 112 13.15 -10.35 -2.91
CA LEU A 112 11.96 -9.64 -3.37
C LEU A 112 11.25 -10.48 -4.43
N GLU A 113 9.94 -10.63 -4.31
CA GLU A 113 9.10 -11.25 -5.32
C GLU A 113 8.04 -10.26 -5.83
N TYR A 114 7.57 -10.46 -7.06
CA TYR A 114 6.54 -9.63 -7.65
C TYR A 114 5.40 -10.41 -8.29
N TRP A 115 4.26 -9.74 -8.38
CA TRP A 115 3.02 -10.21 -9.02
C TRP A 115 2.44 -9.12 -9.90
N ALA A 116 1.88 -9.50 -11.04
CA ALA A 116 1.04 -8.59 -11.80
C ALA A 116 -0.40 -8.65 -11.27
N PHE A 117 -0.99 -7.50 -10.93
CA PHE A 117 -2.37 -7.42 -10.43
C PHE A 117 -3.40 -8.06 -11.38
N SER A 118 -3.14 -8.01 -12.68
CA SER A 118 -4.06 -8.50 -13.71
C SER A 118 -4.12 -10.03 -13.81
N THR A 119 -3.06 -10.75 -13.44
CA THR A 119 -2.97 -12.19 -13.66
C THR A 119 -2.96 -13.02 -12.38
N GLY A 120 -2.41 -12.49 -11.29
CA GLY A 120 -2.17 -13.29 -10.08
C GLY A 120 -1.18 -14.42 -10.31
N GLY A 121 -1.30 -15.48 -9.52
CA GLY A 121 -0.44 -16.66 -9.58
C GLY A 121 0.72 -16.60 -8.59
N ASN A 122 1.71 -17.46 -8.79
CA ASN A 122 2.86 -17.52 -7.89
C ASN A 122 3.83 -16.38 -8.13
N GLY A 123 4.51 -15.98 -7.05
CA GLY A 123 5.54 -14.95 -7.09
C GLY A 123 6.65 -15.26 -8.07
N THR A 124 7.17 -14.22 -8.67
CA THR A 124 8.33 -14.26 -9.55
C THR A 124 9.46 -13.47 -8.93
N ASP A 125 10.67 -13.97 -9.03
CA ASP A 125 11.86 -13.29 -8.53
C ASP A 125 11.96 -11.86 -9.11
N PHE A 126 12.16 -10.90 -8.23
CA PHE A 126 12.36 -9.50 -8.59
C PHE A 126 13.84 -9.08 -8.45
N GLY A 127 14.53 -9.61 -7.45
CA GLY A 127 15.89 -9.25 -7.01
C GLY A 127 15.97 -9.22 -5.49
N ASP A 128 16.96 -8.51 -4.95
CA ASP A 128 17.29 -8.54 -3.52
C ASP A 128 17.31 -7.14 -2.90
N LEU A 129 16.99 -7.06 -1.60
CA LEU A 129 17.31 -5.90 -0.76
C LEU A 129 18.84 -5.78 -0.59
N SER A 130 19.32 -4.58 -0.25
CA SER A 130 20.74 -4.35 0.05
C SER A 130 21.18 -5.03 1.36
N VAL A 131 20.27 -5.16 2.32
CA VAL A 131 20.49 -5.80 3.62
C VAL A 131 19.29 -6.66 3.97
N ALA A 132 19.54 -7.90 4.40
CA ALA A 132 18.52 -8.82 4.88
C ALA A 132 17.86 -8.27 6.15
N ARG A 133 16.54 -8.14 6.15
CA ARG A 133 15.78 -7.60 7.27
C ARG A 133 14.30 -7.94 7.15
N TYR A 134 13.57 -7.87 8.25
CA TYR A 134 12.12 -8.09 8.31
C TYR A 134 11.46 -7.06 9.23
N GLY A 135 10.12 -6.95 9.14
CA GLY A 135 9.34 -6.05 10.00
C GLY A 135 9.55 -4.56 9.72
N GLY A 136 10.07 -4.23 8.55
CA GLY A 136 9.99 -2.89 7.99
C GLY A 136 8.61 -2.56 7.43
N LYS A 137 8.51 -1.51 6.64
CA LYS A 137 7.31 -1.16 5.86
C LYS A 137 7.69 -0.63 4.47
N GLY A 138 6.79 -0.91 3.53
CA GLY A 138 6.89 -0.36 2.18
C GLY A 138 6.13 0.95 2.05
N ALA A 139 6.65 1.85 1.22
CA ALA A 139 5.95 3.05 0.76
C ALA A 139 6.42 3.37 -0.66
N ASN A 140 5.56 3.91 -1.51
CA ASN A 140 5.94 4.11 -2.91
C ASN A 140 5.12 5.19 -3.63
N ASN A 141 5.63 5.61 -4.79
CA ASN A 141 4.82 6.19 -5.85
C ASN A 141 4.68 5.18 -7.01
N GLU A 142 4.14 5.61 -8.15
CA GLU A 142 3.93 4.73 -9.30
C GLU A 142 5.23 4.09 -9.83
N THR A 143 6.37 4.74 -9.68
CA THR A 143 7.63 4.30 -10.29
C THR A 143 8.63 3.73 -9.31
N ARG A 144 8.70 4.28 -8.10
CA ARG A 144 9.72 3.94 -7.10
C ARG A 144 9.09 3.36 -5.84
N GLY A 145 9.51 2.16 -5.46
CA GLY A 145 9.19 1.51 -4.20
C GLY A 145 10.32 1.70 -3.19
N LEU A 146 9.97 2.05 -1.96
CA LEU A 146 10.87 2.18 -0.82
C LEU A 146 10.60 1.07 0.18
N PHE A 147 11.65 0.44 0.67
CA PHE A 147 11.63 -0.54 1.74
C PHE A 147 12.31 0.10 2.96
N ILE A 148 11.54 0.39 4.00
CA ILE A 148 11.94 1.29 5.07
C ILE A 148 12.21 0.52 6.35
N ALA A 149 13.41 0.68 6.90
CA ALA A 149 13.84 0.18 8.22
C ALA A 149 13.65 -1.34 8.40
N GLY A 150 13.52 -1.83 9.60
CA GLY A 150 13.34 -3.26 9.92
C GLY A 150 14.39 -3.78 10.89
N TYR A 151 14.41 -5.09 11.07
CA TYR A 151 15.32 -5.81 11.98
C TYR A 151 16.18 -6.81 11.20
N ASP A 152 17.48 -6.79 11.38
CA ASP A 152 18.48 -7.55 10.64
C ASP A 152 19.03 -8.78 11.41
N SER A 153 18.27 -9.38 12.29
CA SER A 153 18.67 -10.46 13.20
C SER A 153 19.58 -10.06 14.38
N SER A 154 20.22 -8.92 14.29
CA SER A 154 21.13 -8.44 15.32
C SER A 154 20.71 -7.08 15.89
N ASN A 155 20.21 -6.20 15.01
CA ASN A 155 19.88 -4.83 15.36
C ASN A 155 18.61 -4.34 14.67
N ILE A 156 17.92 -3.39 15.30
CA ILE A 156 16.91 -2.57 14.64
C ILE A 156 17.66 -1.59 13.72
N GLY A 157 17.34 -1.64 12.42
CA GLY A 157 17.99 -0.83 11.39
C GLY A 157 17.25 0.48 11.08
N ASN A 158 17.92 1.35 10.32
CA ASN A 158 17.37 2.59 9.80
C ASN A 158 17.44 2.68 8.27
N THR A 159 18.04 1.70 7.61
CA THR A 159 18.26 1.68 6.15
C THR A 159 16.95 1.78 5.37
N ILE A 160 16.94 2.64 4.38
CA ILE A 160 15.89 2.72 3.37
C ILE A 160 16.49 2.26 2.04
N ASP A 161 15.94 1.20 1.46
CA ASP A 161 16.25 0.77 0.11
C ASP A 161 15.19 1.22 -0.88
N TYR A 162 15.55 1.36 -2.16
CA TYR A 162 14.58 1.60 -3.21
C TYR A 162 14.76 0.70 -4.43
N ILE A 163 13.65 0.49 -5.13
CA ILE A 163 13.58 -0.19 -6.42
C ILE A 163 12.83 0.68 -7.45
N THR A 164 13.05 0.37 -8.74
CA THR A 164 12.15 0.81 -9.81
C THR A 164 11.11 -0.29 -10.03
N ILE A 165 9.84 -0.07 -9.65
CA ILE A 165 8.82 -1.14 -9.59
C ILE A 165 8.60 -1.83 -10.94
N ALA A 166 8.73 -1.10 -12.06
CA ALA A 166 8.49 -1.63 -13.40
C ALA A 166 9.57 -2.59 -13.92
N SER A 167 10.78 -2.57 -13.34
CA SER A 167 11.92 -3.38 -13.81
C SER A 167 12.54 -4.19 -12.67
N THR A 168 12.75 -5.49 -12.90
CA THR A 168 13.42 -6.38 -11.96
C THR A 168 14.89 -5.98 -11.75
N GLY A 169 15.41 -6.21 -10.58
CA GLY A 169 16.79 -5.93 -10.18
C GLY A 169 16.91 -5.68 -8.69
N ASN A 170 18.11 -5.73 -8.17
CA ASN A 170 18.38 -5.52 -6.77
C ASN A 170 18.06 -4.09 -6.33
N ALA A 171 17.61 -3.95 -5.09
CA ALA A 171 17.39 -2.66 -4.46
C ALA A 171 18.73 -1.91 -4.29
N THR A 172 18.62 -0.61 -4.26
CA THR A 172 19.75 0.31 -4.06
C THR A 172 19.49 1.12 -2.79
N ASP A 173 20.54 1.44 -2.07
CA ASP A 173 20.47 2.31 -0.91
C ASP A 173 19.86 3.67 -1.28
N PHE A 174 18.88 4.09 -0.48
CA PHE A 174 18.20 5.38 -0.62
C PHE A 174 18.71 6.40 0.40
N GLY A 175 19.03 5.95 1.61
CA GLY A 175 19.39 6.72 2.80
C GLY A 175 18.81 6.08 4.06
N ASP A 176 18.72 6.82 5.14
CA ASP A 176 18.36 6.32 6.46
C ASP A 176 17.11 7.02 7.05
N THR A 177 16.35 6.33 7.90
CA THR A 177 15.38 6.97 8.80
C THR A 177 16.11 7.74 9.90
N SER A 178 15.49 8.79 10.47
CA SER A 178 16.11 9.65 11.48
C SER A 178 16.50 8.89 12.77
N ILE A 179 15.75 7.83 13.07
CA ILE A 179 16.01 6.87 14.14
C ILE A 179 15.81 5.45 13.64
N VAL A 180 16.46 4.48 14.25
CA VAL A 180 16.21 3.06 13.95
C VAL A 180 14.77 2.68 14.29
N LYS A 181 14.11 1.90 13.41
CA LYS A 181 12.70 1.54 13.53
C LYS A 181 12.43 0.08 13.15
N TYR A 182 11.51 -0.55 13.88
CA TYR A 182 11.05 -1.91 13.64
C TYR A 182 9.55 -2.04 13.94
N LEU A 183 8.80 -2.79 13.15
CA LEU A 183 7.34 -2.95 13.26
C LEU A 183 6.59 -1.61 13.25
N LEU A 184 6.90 -0.80 12.28
CA LEU A 184 6.36 0.55 12.06
C LEU A 184 5.14 0.53 11.14
N GLY A 185 4.47 1.67 11.00
CA GLY A 185 3.53 1.98 9.93
C GLY A 185 4.18 2.82 8.83
N SER A 186 3.53 2.94 7.68
CA SER A 186 3.97 3.84 6.60
C SER A 186 2.78 4.45 5.88
N SER A 187 2.98 5.64 5.30
CA SER A 187 2.00 6.29 4.44
C SER A 187 2.72 6.98 3.28
N GLN A 188 2.04 7.18 2.17
CA GLN A 188 2.67 7.72 0.97
C GLN A 188 1.75 8.63 0.16
N SER A 189 2.36 9.55 -0.57
CA SER A 189 1.77 10.27 -1.69
C SER A 189 2.61 10.02 -2.94
N ASP A 190 2.28 10.67 -4.04
CA ASP A 190 3.11 10.67 -5.25
C ASP A 190 4.52 11.24 -5.03
N THR A 191 4.72 12.06 -4.00
CA THR A 191 5.97 12.77 -3.73
C THR A 191 6.67 12.39 -2.44
N ARG A 192 5.94 12.01 -1.39
CA ARG A 192 6.46 11.73 -0.05
C ARG A 192 6.11 10.34 0.45
N ALA A 193 7.04 9.72 1.14
CA ALA A 193 6.84 8.54 1.96
C ALA A 193 7.11 8.88 3.42
N THR A 194 6.32 8.31 4.34
CA THR A 194 6.49 8.47 5.78
C THR A 194 6.73 7.13 6.45
N SER A 195 7.42 7.15 7.58
CA SER A 195 7.58 6.02 8.49
C SER A 195 7.07 6.41 9.88
N ASN A 196 6.11 5.65 10.41
CA ASN A 196 5.28 6.09 11.53
C ASN A 196 5.43 5.16 12.73
N GLY A 197 5.88 5.67 13.88
CA GLY A 197 6.01 4.89 15.11
C GLY A 197 7.06 3.77 15.02
N GLY A 198 6.78 2.63 15.62
CA GLY A 198 7.65 1.44 15.68
C GLY A 198 8.41 1.29 16.98
N TYR A 199 9.24 0.25 17.05
CA TYR A 199 10.24 0.07 18.10
C TYR A 199 11.54 0.80 17.76
N THR A 200 12.20 1.35 18.77
CA THR A 200 13.57 1.88 18.70
C THR A 200 14.62 0.83 19.11
N SER A 201 15.89 1.20 19.12
CA SER A 201 17.01 0.30 19.48
C SER A 201 16.90 -0.39 20.83
N SER A 202 16.16 0.20 21.77
CA SER A 202 15.92 -0.38 23.10
C SER A 202 14.59 -1.13 23.20
N PHE A 203 13.92 -1.40 22.07
CA PHE A 203 12.55 -1.91 22.01
C PHE A 203 11.55 -1.01 22.77
N ALA A 204 11.86 0.26 22.89
CA ALA A 204 10.90 1.26 23.37
C ALA A 204 9.96 1.66 22.22
N THR A 205 8.71 1.94 22.54
CA THR A 205 7.72 2.41 21.57
C THR A 205 8.02 3.84 21.14
N SER A 206 7.87 4.14 19.87
CA SER A 206 8.06 5.47 19.29
C SER A 206 6.73 6.05 18.79
N ASN A 207 6.60 7.38 18.85
CA ASN A 207 5.56 8.16 18.20
C ASN A 207 6.11 8.94 16.99
N VAL A 208 7.40 8.91 16.74
CA VAL A 208 8.06 9.71 15.69
C VAL A 208 7.56 9.33 14.30
N ILE A 209 7.18 10.33 13.53
CA ILE A 209 6.91 10.23 12.10
C ILE A 209 8.07 10.88 11.37
N ASP A 210 8.75 10.13 10.51
CA ASP A 210 9.76 10.66 9.58
C ASP A 210 9.20 10.68 8.15
N TYR A 211 9.82 11.49 7.28
CA TYR A 211 9.49 11.47 5.86
C TYR A 211 10.71 11.60 4.96
N VAL A 212 10.57 11.09 3.75
CA VAL A 212 11.49 11.29 2.63
C VAL A 212 10.74 11.80 1.39
N THR A 213 11.46 12.48 0.50
CA THR A 213 10.98 12.80 -0.85
C THR A 213 11.30 11.64 -1.78
N ILE A 214 10.31 10.91 -2.29
CA ILE A 214 10.51 9.66 -3.04
C ILE A 214 11.41 9.83 -4.28
N ALA A 215 11.35 10.99 -4.94
CA ALA A 215 12.09 11.24 -6.18
C ALA A 215 13.62 11.39 -5.99
N SER A 216 14.09 11.74 -4.79
CA SER A 216 15.50 12.02 -4.50
C SER A 216 16.00 11.20 -3.31
N THR A 217 17.13 10.51 -3.48
CA THR A 217 17.80 9.77 -2.39
C THR A 217 18.30 10.74 -1.31
N GLY A 218 18.33 10.27 -0.08
CA GLY A 218 18.80 11.01 1.10
C GLY A 218 18.06 10.56 2.36
N ASP A 219 18.59 10.98 3.50
CA ASP A 219 18.07 10.62 4.80
C ASP A 219 16.71 11.26 5.08
N ALA A 220 15.92 10.57 5.87
CA ALA A 220 14.63 11.06 6.31
C ALA A 220 14.78 12.27 7.26
N SER A 221 13.81 13.15 7.18
CA SER A 221 13.66 14.29 8.08
C SER A 221 12.48 14.05 9.02
N ASP A 222 12.54 14.66 10.19
CA ASP A 222 11.43 14.69 11.12
C ASP A 222 10.18 15.32 10.48
N PHE A 223 9.05 14.62 10.63
CA PHE A 223 7.75 15.09 10.16
C PHE A 223 6.89 15.62 11.32
N GLY A 224 6.97 14.98 12.47
CA GLY A 224 6.17 15.21 13.68
C GLY A 224 5.87 13.89 14.38
N ASP A 225 4.81 13.86 15.19
CA ASP A 225 4.51 12.75 16.09
C ASP A 225 3.10 12.19 15.91
N LEU A 226 2.93 10.88 16.13
CA LEU A 226 1.64 10.24 16.38
C LEU A 226 1.07 10.74 17.72
N THR A 227 -0.25 10.66 17.89
CA THR A 227 -0.92 11.02 19.15
C THR A 227 -0.46 10.13 20.31
N VAL A 228 -0.11 8.86 20.02
CA VAL A 228 0.35 7.86 21.00
C VAL A 228 1.48 7.04 20.40
N ALA A 229 2.55 6.82 21.19
CA ALA A 229 3.65 5.93 20.83
C ALA A 229 3.16 4.48 20.67
N ARG A 230 3.54 3.80 19.56
CA ARG A 230 3.06 2.46 19.24
C ARG A 230 3.93 1.74 18.22
N TYR A 231 3.93 0.41 18.26
CA TYR A 231 4.57 -0.49 17.33
C TYR A 231 3.53 -1.49 16.77
N GLU A 232 3.89 -2.26 15.74
CA GLU A 232 2.94 -3.16 15.05
C GLU A 232 1.66 -2.44 14.59
N CYS A 233 1.79 -1.14 14.34
CA CYS A 233 0.74 -0.36 13.74
C CYS A 233 0.76 -0.52 12.22
N THR A 234 -0.39 -0.29 11.62
CA THR A 234 -0.47 -0.22 10.18
C THR A 234 -0.57 1.23 9.71
N GLY A 235 -0.19 1.47 8.46
CA GLY A 235 -0.35 2.78 7.83
C GLY A 235 -0.66 2.63 6.36
N GLN A 236 -1.43 3.57 5.83
CA GLN A 236 -1.73 3.75 4.42
C GLN A 236 -2.22 5.18 4.18
N SER A 237 -2.59 5.50 2.95
CA SER A 237 -2.95 6.87 2.61
C SER A 237 -3.73 6.97 1.31
N ASN A 238 -4.40 8.11 1.16
CA ASN A 238 -4.63 8.68 -0.16
C ASN A 238 -3.54 9.72 -0.48
N ARG A 239 -3.64 10.44 -1.58
CA ARG A 239 -2.63 11.44 -2.00
C ARG A 239 -2.35 12.55 -1.00
N THR A 240 -3.30 12.85 -0.12
CA THR A 240 -3.23 14.02 0.76
C THR A 240 -3.13 13.68 2.23
N ARG A 241 -3.74 12.58 2.65
CA ARG A 241 -3.87 12.22 4.05
C ARG A 241 -3.24 10.86 4.33
N GLY A 242 -2.25 10.84 5.23
CA GLY A 242 -1.70 9.64 5.85
C GLY A 242 -2.53 9.21 7.04
N ILE A 243 -2.71 7.91 7.19
CA ILE A 243 -3.42 7.28 8.29
C ILE A 243 -2.47 6.30 8.98
N THR A 244 -2.54 6.23 10.31
CA THR A 244 -1.88 5.18 11.11
C THR A 244 -2.88 4.62 12.09
N ALA A 245 -3.03 3.30 12.14
CA ALA A 245 -4.07 2.63 12.91
C ALA A 245 -3.55 1.48 13.77
N GLY A 246 -4.16 1.28 14.94
CA GLY A 246 -3.90 0.17 15.85
C GLY A 246 -2.49 0.16 16.43
N GLY A 247 -2.02 -1.00 16.80
CA GLY A 247 -0.67 -1.26 17.31
C GLY A 247 -0.60 -1.68 18.77
N GLY A 248 0.60 -1.96 19.23
CA GLY A 248 0.95 -2.23 20.64
C GLY A 248 1.53 -1.00 21.34
N PRO A 249 1.78 -1.06 22.64
CA PRO A 249 1.41 -2.13 23.55
C PRO A 249 -0.10 -2.15 23.88
N SER A 250 -0.59 -3.30 24.31
CA SER A 250 -1.98 -3.46 24.78
C SER A 250 -3.06 -3.30 23.68
N ALA A 251 -2.76 -3.71 22.45
CA ALA A 251 -3.73 -3.74 21.35
C ALA A 251 -4.57 -2.45 21.26
N LYS A 252 -3.98 -1.42 20.70
CA LYS A 252 -4.58 -0.09 20.56
C LYS A 252 -5.68 -0.08 19.50
N ASN A 253 -6.68 0.79 19.69
CA ASN A 253 -7.73 1.01 18.69
C ASN A 253 -7.66 2.40 18.04
N GLU A 254 -6.77 3.25 18.48
CA GLU A 254 -6.61 4.61 17.94
C GLU A 254 -6.25 4.61 16.46
N ILE A 255 -6.88 5.48 15.71
CA ILE A 255 -6.56 5.82 14.33
C ILE A 255 -6.14 7.28 14.30
N ASP A 256 -4.94 7.54 13.82
CA ASP A 256 -4.40 8.89 13.63
C ASP A 256 -4.38 9.27 12.14
N TYR A 257 -4.44 10.57 11.87
CA TYR A 257 -4.21 11.10 10.53
C TYR A 257 -3.33 12.35 10.54
N PHE A 258 -2.70 12.61 9.40
CA PHE A 258 -1.92 13.81 9.14
C PHE A 258 -1.97 14.18 7.65
N THR A 259 -1.68 15.44 7.33
CA THR A 259 -1.59 15.92 5.94
C THR A 259 -0.18 15.67 5.41
N ILE A 260 0.01 14.79 4.43
CA ILE A 260 1.34 14.34 3.98
C ILE A 260 2.18 15.51 3.40
N ALA A 261 1.55 16.51 2.80
CA ALA A 261 2.26 17.63 2.16
C ALA A 261 2.91 18.62 3.15
N SER A 262 2.47 18.63 4.42
CA SER A 262 2.97 19.56 5.45
C SER A 262 3.35 18.83 6.72
N THR A 263 4.55 19.11 7.24
CA THR A 263 5.02 18.55 8.52
C THR A 263 4.15 19.04 9.69
N GLY A 264 4.01 18.22 10.70
CA GLY A 264 3.24 18.48 11.91
C GLY A 264 2.74 17.19 12.55
N ASN A 265 2.30 17.28 13.78
CA ASN A 265 1.81 16.14 14.53
C ASN A 265 0.50 15.58 13.95
N ALA A 266 0.33 14.30 14.08
CA ALA A 266 -0.92 13.63 13.74
C ALA A 266 -2.05 14.06 14.69
N THR A 267 -3.27 13.92 14.21
CA THR A 267 -4.51 14.24 14.93
C THR A 267 -5.36 12.98 15.01
N ASP A 268 -6.14 12.85 16.06
CA ASP A 268 -7.11 11.76 16.20
C ASP A 268 -8.10 11.73 15.02
N PHE A 269 -8.24 10.55 14.43
CA PHE A 269 -9.19 10.28 13.35
C PHE A 269 -10.44 9.59 13.87
N GLY A 270 -10.30 8.70 14.84
CA GLY A 270 -11.31 7.82 15.39
C GLY A 270 -10.72 6.49 15.82
N ASN A 271 -11.53 5.43 15.88
CA ASN A 271 -11.11 4.16 16.45
C ASN A 271 -11.45 2.96 15.57
N LEU A 272 -10.64 1.91 15.64
CA LEU A 272 -11.02 0.55 15.26
C LEU A 272 -12.17 0.07 16.13
N GLN A 273 -12.96 -0.87 15.65
CA GLN A 273 -14.05 -1.48 16.45
C GLN A 273 -13.52 -2.20 17.71
N ALA A 274 -12.29 -2.72 17.61
CA ALA A 274 -11.55 -3.30 18.74
C ALA A 274 -10.05 -3.03 18.59
N GLY A 275 -9.36 -2.85 19.71
CA GLY A 275 -7.92 -2.65 19.70
C GLY A 275 -7.19 -3.84 19.07
N ARG A 276 -6.20 -3.56 18.22
CA ARG A 276 -5.44 -4.57 17.50
C ARG A 276 -4.01 -4.13 17.22
N ALA A 277 -3.09 -5.06 17.34
CA ALA A 277 -1.74 -5.01 16.76
C ALA A 277 -1.68 -5.98 15.57
N ASP A 278 -0.61 -5.93 14.78
CA ASP A 278 -0.39 -6.85 13.66
C ASP A 278 -1.50 -6.76 12.57
N ILE A 279 -1.71 -5.57 12.07
CA ILE A 279 -2.74 -5.28 11.07
C ILE A 279 -2.11 -5.16 9.69
N GLY A 280 -2.53 -5.99 8.73
CA GLY A 280 -2.30 -5.76 7.31
C GLY A 280 -3.23 -4.68 6.78
N SER A 281 -2.76 -3.83 5.89
CA SER A 281 -3.62 -2.80 5.30
C SER A 281 -3.31 -2.51 3.84
N CYS A 282 -4.33 -2.09 3.11
CA CYS A 282 -4.21 -1.52 1.78
C CYS A 282 -5.23 -0.39 1.60
N ALA A 283 -5.04 0.47 0.63
CA ALA A 283 -5.91 1.62 0.43
C ALA A 283 -6.32 1.79 -1.03
N SER A 284 -7.49 2.37 -1.23
CA SER A 284 -7.88 3.03 -2.47
C SER A 284 -7.67 4.54 -2.36
N THR A 285 -8.04 5.28 -3.40
CA THR A 285 -8.00 6.75 -3.37
C THR A 285 -8.89 7.37 -2.29
N THR A 286 -9.89 6.64 -1.79
CA THR A 286 -10.91 7.15 -0.87
C THR A 286 -11.02 6.38 0.44
N GLN A 287 -10.63 5.11 0.47
CA GLN A 287 -10.85 4.20 1.59
C GLN A 287 -9.56 3.50 2.02
N LEU A 288 -9.45 3.23 3.29
CA LEU A 288 -8.43 2.36 3.88
C LEU A 288 -9.09 1.09 4.37
N PHE A 289 -8.54 -0.05 3.98
CA PHE A 289 -8.97 -1.39 4.37
C PHE A 289 -7.93 -2.01 5.29
N MET A 290 -8.38 -2.53 6.41
CA MET A 290 -7.55 -3.07 7.49
C MET A 290 -7.97 -4.49 7.82
N ALA A 291 -7.07 -5.43 7.68
CA ALA A 291 -7.28 -6.83 8.06
C ALA A 291 -7.14 -6.99 9.58
N VAL A 292 -8.27 -6.96 10.26
CA VAL A 292 -8.36 -7.07 11.73
C VAL A 292 -8.68 -8.51 12.09
N ILE A 293 -7.65 -9.33 12.26
CA ILE A 293 -7.79 -10.76 12.51
C ILE A 293 -7.67 -11.07 13.99
N ALA A 294 -8.71 -11.67 14.57
CA ALA A 294 -8.76 -12.20 15.92
C ALA A 294 -8.97 -13.72 15.90
N SER A 295 -8.84 -14.36 17.04
CA SER A 295 -9.08 -15.82 17.17
C SER A 295 -10.49 -16.25 16.76
N VAL A 296 -11.46 -15.34 16.77
CA VAL A 296 -12.88 -15.61 16.49
C VAL A 296 -13.45 -14.79 15.32
N SER A 297 -12.70 -13.85 14.77
CA SER A 297 -13.12 -13.05 13.61
C SER A 297 -11.95 -12.76 12.68
N LYS A 298 -12.23 -12.68 11.38
CA LYS A 298 -11.26 -12.40 10.32
C LYS A 298 -11.77 -11.25 9.46
N GLU A 299 -12.01 -10.12 10.08
CA GLU A 299 -12.69 -8.99 9.45
C GLU A 299 -11.74 -8.10 8.65
N ILE A 300 -12.23 -7.59 7.55
CA ILE A 300 -11.70 -6.39 6.89
C ILE A 300 -12.50 -5.21 7.41
N GLN A 301 -11.88 -4.33 8.17
CA GLN A 301 -12.51 -3.07 8.59
C GLN A 301 -12.13 -1.95 7.63
N VAL A 302 -13.03 -1.02 7.40
CA VAL A 302 -12.87 0.09 6.46
C VAL A 302 -13.11 1.44 7.11
N ILE A 303 -12.36 2.45 6.66
CA ILE A 303 -12.63 3.87 6.91
C ILE A 303 -12.64 4.66 5.60
N THR A 304 -13.40 5.75 5.55
CA THR A 304 -13.29 6.75 4.48
C THR A 304 -12.22 7.77 4.85
N ILE A 305 -11.10 7.79 4.13
CA ILE A 305 -9.90 8.59 4.49
C ILE A 305 -10.20 10.09 4.62
N ALA A 306 -11.12 10.62 3.84
CA ALA A 306 -11.43 12.06 3.82
C ALA A 306 -12.20 12.55 5.05
N THR A 307 -12.93 11.68 5.74
CA THR A 307 -13.81 12.03 6.87
C THR A 307 -13.44 11.26 8.13
N THR A 308 -13.19 11.96 9.22
CA THR A 308 -12.90 11.34 10.53
C THR A 308 -14.07 10.51 11.03
N GLY A 309 -13.80 9.42 11.72
CA GLY A 309 -14.79 8.53 12.29
C GLY A 309 -14.21 7.14 12.55
N ASN A 310 -15.00 6.31 13.20
CA ASN A 310 -14.60 4.94 13.51
C ASN A 310 -14.66 4.03 12.29
N SER A 311 -13.88 2.96 12.31
CA SER A 311 -13.96 1.92 11.29
C SER A 311 -15.30 1.17 11.36
N THR A 312 -15.69 0.63 10.22
CA THR A 312 -16.84 -0.25 10.07
C THR A 312 -16.42 -1.57 9.47
N ASP A 313 -17.19 -2.61 9.71
CA ASP A 313 -17.00 -3.90 9.06
C ASP A 313 -17.26 -3.79 7.56
N TRP A 314 -16.40 -4.43 6.76
CA TRP A 314 -16.51 -4.47 5.30
C TRP A 314 -16.79 -5.87 4.78
N ALA A 315 -15.96 -6.85 5.14
CA ALA A 315 -16.00 -8.21 4.61
C ALA A 315 -15.08 -9.14 5.43
N ASP A 316 -14.96 -10.39 5.03
CA ASP A 316 -14.11 -11.37 5.70
C ASP A 316 -12.88 -11.79 4.88
N ILE A 317 -11.84 -12.22 5.59
CA ILE A 317 -10.64 -12.82 5.02
C ILE A 317 -10.80 -14.33 5.00
N ALA A 318 -10.75 -14.93 3.81
CA ALA A 318 -11.00 -16.35 3.62
C ALA A 318 -9.74 -17.23 3.84
N GLY A 319 -8.58 -16.81 3.31
CA GLY A 319 -7.44 -17.71 3.08
C GLY A 319 -6.52 -17.97 4.27
N PHE A 320 -6.43 -17.05 5.27
CA PHE A 320 -5.42 -17.15 6.33
C PHE A 320 -5.90 -16.58 7.68
N ASN A 321 -5.05 -16.78 8.73
CA ASN A 321 -5.38 -16.42 10.11
C ASN A 321 -4.52 -15.28 10.67
N SER A 322 -3.62 -14.71 9.90
CA SER A 322 -2.76 -13.59 10.31
C SER A 322 -2.21 -12.88 9.08
N THR A 323 -2.19 -11.55 9.13
CA THR A 323 -1.49 -10.71 8.15
C THR A 323 -0.98 -9.45 8.83
N LYS A 324 0.18 -8.98 8.40
CA LYS A 324 0.79 -7.72 8.88
C LYS A 324 1.08 -6.78 7.71
N ASN A 325 0.74 -7.20 6.50
CA ASN A 325 1.12 -6.51 5.28
C ASN A 325 0.00 -6.54 4.24
N GLY A 326 -0.06 -5.50 3.43
CA GLY A 326 -0.94 -5.40 2.29
C GLY A 326 -0.51 -4.27 1.38
N THR A 327 -0.92 -4.36 0.13
CA THR A 327 -0.72 -3.32 -0.87
C THR A 327 -1.89 -3.27 -1.85
N SER A 328 -1.92 -2.30 -2.73
CA SER A 328 -2.98 -2.16 -3.73
C SER A 328 -2.46 -1.48 -4.98
N ASN A 329 -3.25 -1.57 -6.04
CA ASN A 329 -3.00 -0.85 -7.29
C ASN A 329 -3.65 0.56 -7.33
N ALA A 330 -4.16 1.07 -6.20
CA ALA A 330 -4.97 2.30 -6.16
C ALA A 330 -4.74 3.18 -4.92
N HIS A 331 -3.64 2.99 -4.18
CA HIS A 331 -3.33 3.80 -2.99
C HIS A 331 -2.80 5.20 -3.32
N GLY A 332 -2.58 6.04 -2.30
CA GLY A 332 -2.21 7.45 -2.46
C GLY A 332 -0.94 7.75 -3.26
N GLY A 333 -0.01 6.82 -3.35
CA GLY A 333 1.20 6.96 -4.15
C GLY A 333 1.02 6.69 -5.65
N VAL A 334 -0.05 5.99 -6.04
CA VAL A 334 -0.27 5.55 -7.43
C VAL A 334 -1.58 6.05 -8.05
N ALA A 335 -2.44 6.66 -7.26
CA ALA A 335 -3.71 7.18 -7.76
C ALA A 335 -3.49 8.28 -8.81
N ALA A 336 -4.06 8.10 -10.00
CA ALA A 336 -4.05 9.06 -11.09
C ALA A 336 -4.99 10.25 -10.85
#